data_d080c023af14f44e498a0399aca20e2d
#
_entry.id   d080c023af14f44e498a0399aca20e2d
#
_cell.length_a   1.000
_cell.length_b   1.000
_cell.length_c   1.000
_cell.angle_alpha   90.00
_cell.angle_beta   90.00
_cell.angle_gamma   90.00
#
_symmetry.space_group_name_H-M   'P 1'
#
loop_
_entity.id
_entity.type
_entity.pdbx_description
1 polymer ?
#
loop_
_entity_poly.entity_id
_entity_poly.type
_entity_poly.pdbx_seq_one_letter_code
_entity_poly.pdbx_strand_id
1 'polypeptide(L)'
;MKIWFDGGCRPNPGVIRTAVVTGGRVWHRVDHGPGDNNDAEWLALLDALAVARGLGLRDVVLLGDSVMVVDQARGRARRVLPRFRDYQARFQDATAGFDRVRVRHVGRAHNLAGIALERPEIWRG
;
A
#
# COMPACT_ATOMS: atom_id res chain seq x y z
N MET A 1 -5.44 -1.09 15.02
CA MET A 1 -6.35 -1.12 13.84
C MET A 1 -5.61 -1.72 12.66
N LYS A 2 -6.19 -2.73 12.06
CA LYS A 2 -5.63 -3.37 10.86
C LYS A 2 -6.09 -2.65 9.61
N ILE A 3 -5.13 -2.39 8.71
CA ILE A 3 -5.38 -1.75 7.42
C ILE A 3 -4.70 -2.59 6.35
N TRP A 4 -5.47 -3.10 5.39
CA TRP A 4 -4.94 -3.87 4.26
C TRP A 4 -4.69 -2.94 3.09
N PHE A 5 -3.62 -3.19 2.34
CA PHE A 5 -3.28 -2.43 1.14
C PHE A 5 -2.85 -3.36 0.01
N ASP A 6 -3.15 -2.97 -1.22
CA ASP A 6 -2.74 -3.66 -2.43
C ASP A 6 -2.72 -2.71 -3.61
N GLY A 7 -1.84 -2.96 -4.56
CA GLY A 7 -1.75 -2.15 -5.77
C GLY A 7 -1.30 -2.99 -6.96
N GLY A 8 -1.69 -2.56 -8.14
CA GLY A 8 -1.32 -3.24 -9.37
C GLY A 8 -1.56 -2.41 -10.61
N CYS A 9 -1.14 -2.94 -11.73
CA CYS A 9 -1.33 -2.38 -13.06
C CYS A 9 -1.82 -3.45 -14.01
N ARG A 10 -2.76 -3.09 -14.88
CA ARG A 10 -3.21 -3.92 -16.01
C ARG A 10 -3.38 -3.03 -17.23
N PRO A 11 -2.46 -3.10 -18.24
CA PRO A 11 -1.25 -3.94 -18.28
C PRO A 11 -0.19 -3.48 -17.30
N ASN A 12 0.85 -4.32 -17.12
CA ASN A 12 2.01 -4.01 -16.29
C ASN A 12 3.26 -3.89 -17.18
N PRO A 13 3.92 -2.72 -17.33
CA PRO A 13 3.56 -1.46 -16.67
C PRO A 13 2.32 -0.80 -17.29
N GLY A 14 1.72 0.11 -16.55
CA GLY A 14 0.53 0.83 -16.99
C GLY A 14 -0.03 1.72 -15.90
N VAL A 15 -1.31 2.07 -16.02
CA VAL A 15 -1.99 2.89 -15.03
C VAL A 15 -2.06 2.15 -13.70
N ILE A 16 -1.59 2.82 -12.65
CA ILE A 16 -1.57 2.26 -11.30
C ILE A 16 -2.97 2.37 -10.66
N ARG A 17 -3.37 1.28 -10.01
CA ARG A 17 -4.59 1.23 -9.22
C ARG A 17 -4.25 0.70 -7.84
N THR A 18 -4.79 1.33 -6.82
CA THR A 18 -4.55 0.95 -5.43
C THR A 18 -5.87 0.74 -4.70
N ALA A 19 -5.83 -0.11 -3.70
CA ALA A 19 -6.96 -0.32 -2.78
C ALA A 19 -6.46 -0.36 -1.35
N VAL A 20 -7.25 0.23 -0.45
CA VAL A 20 -7.04 0.20 0.99
C VAL A 20 -8.35 -0.23 1.64
N VAL A 21 -8.27 -1.17 2.57
CA VAL A 21 -9.46 -1.67 3.29
C VAL A 21 -9.22 -1.57 4.79
N THR A 22 -10.13 -0.95 5.49
CA THR A 22 -10.17 -0.94 6.96
C THR A 22 -11.59 -0.64 7.44
N GLY A 23 -11.97 -1.23 8.57
CA GLY A 23 -13.28 -0.98 9.18
C GLY A 23 -14.46 -1.29 8.26
N GLY A 24 -14.34 -2.30 7.39
CA GLY A 24 -15.39 -2.67 6.43
C GLY A 24 -15.55 -1.71 5.26
N ARG A 25 -14.67 -0.72 5.11
CA ARG A 25 -14.71 0.26 4.02
C ARG A 25 -13.55 0.07 3.07
N VAL A 26 -13.77 0.44 1.81
CA VAL A 26 -12.77 0.36 0.73
C VAL A 26 -12.50 1.75 0.19
N TRP A 27 -11.23 2.10 0.09
CA TRP A 27 -10.76 3.27 -0.67
C TRP A 27 -9.94 2.76 -1.83
N HIS A 28 -10.18 3.28 -3.03
CA HIS A 28 -9.33 2.96 -4.17
C HIS A 28 -8.97 4.22 -4.93
N ARG A 29 -7.81 4.20 -5.59
CA ARG A 29 -7.33 5.30 -6.41
C ARG A 29 -6.86 4.80 -7.76
N VAL A 30 -7.05 5.66 -8.76
CA VAL A 30 -6.65 5.39 -10.15
C VAL A 30 -5.84 6.57 -10.72
N ASP A 31 -5.48 7.54 -9.89
CA ASP A 31 -4.89 8.81 -10.29
C ASP A 31 -3.42 8.97 -9.92
N HIS A 32 -2.73 7.89 -9.59
CA HIS A 32 -1.29 7.92 -9.33
C HIS A 32 -0.45 8.08 -10.60
N GLY A 33 -1.04 7.83 -11.76
CA GLY A 33 -0.32 7.82 -13.04
C GLY A 33 0.22 6.44 -13.38
N PRO A 34 1.16 6.35 -14.34
CA PRO A 34 1.71 5.07 -14.77
C PRO A 34 2.86 4.59 -13.89
N GLY A 35 3.09 3.29 -13.90
CA GLY A 35 4.21 2.65 -13.24
C GLY A 35 4.11 1.13 -13.39
N ASP A 36 4.90 0.40 -12.62
CA ASP A 36 4.82 -1.05 -12.59
C ASP A 36 4.14 -1.53 -11.29
N ASN A 37 4.00 -2.85 -11.17
CA ASN A 37 3.35 -3.44 -10.00
C ASN A 37 4.07 -3.10 -8.69
N ASN A 38 5.40 -2.94 -8.71
CA ASN A 38 6.16 -2.58 -7.52
C ASN A 38 5.89 -1.13 -7.09
N ASP A 39 5.78 -0.22 -8.06
CA ASP A 39 5.35 1.15 -7.79
C ASP A 39 3.95 1.16 -7.17
N ALA A 40 3.04 0.37 -7.74
CA ALA A 40 1.66 0.30 -7.28
C ALA A 40 1.57 -0.20 -5.83
N GLU A 41 2.37 -1.20 -5.46
CA GLU A 41 2.41 -1.72 -4.10
C GLU A 41 2.92 -0.68 -3.10
N TRP A 42 4.00 0.05 -3.44
CA TRP A 42 4.50 1.12 -2.60
C TRP A 42 3.49 2.25 -2.43
N LEU A 43 2.84 2.66 -3.54
CA LEU A 43 1.84 3.71 -3.49
C LEU A 43 0.62 3.30 -2.68
N ALA A 44 0.23 2.02 -2.75
CA ALA A 44 -0.85 1.50 -1.92
C ALA A 44 -0.52 1.57 -0.42
N LEU A 45 0.72 1.29 -0.04
CA LEU A 45 1.17 1.42 1.35
C LEU A 45 1.09 2.89 1.81
N LEU A 46 1.53 3.82 0.98
CA LEU A 46 1.44 5.25 1.28
C LEU A 46 -0.02 5.71 1.36
N ASP A 47 -0.88 5.21 0.49
CA ASP A 47 -2.32 5.48 0.54
C ASP A 47 -2.93 4.98 1.85
N ALA A 48 -2.49 3.81 2.34
CA ALA A 48 -2.97 3.26 3.61
C ALA A 48 -2.65 4.20 4.78
N LEU A 49 -1.46 4.78 4.82
CA LEU A 49 -1.12 5.77 5.83
C LEU A 49 -1.96 7.04 5.70
N ALA A 50 -2.23 7.49 4.47
CA ALA A 50 -3.07 8.66 4.23
C ALA A 50 -4.51 8.42 4.72
N VAL A 51 -5.06 7.24 4.46
CA VAL A 51 -6.39 6.85 4.97
C VAL A 51 -6.39 6.84 6.50
N ALA A 52 -5.38 6.21 7.10
CA ALA A 52 -5.25 6.15 8.56
C ALA A 52 -5.21 7.54 9.19
N ARG A 53 -4.43 8.43 8.60
CA ARG A 53 -4.33 9.82 9.06
C ARG A 53 -5.68 10.53 8.96
N GLY A 54 -6.36 10.36 7.83
CA GLY A 54 -7.68 10.97 7.61
C GLY A 54 -8.74 10.47 8.59
N LEU A 55 -8.60 9.22 9.07
CA LEU A 55 -9.49 8.64 10.07
C LEU A 55 -9.10 8.97 11.51
N GLY A 56 -7.98 9.67 11.72
CA GLY A 56 -7.49 10.00 13.05
C GLY A 56 -6.89 8.81 13.79
N LEU A 57 -6.51 7.75 13.10
CA LEU A 57 -5.90 6.58 13.71
C LEU A 57 -4.45 6.88 14.09
N ARG A 58 -3.99 6.40 15.23
CA ARG A 58 -2.66 6.66 15.73
C ARG A 58 -1.82 5.40 15.94
N ASP A 59 -2.46 4.25 16.07
CA ASP A 59 -1.80 2.94 16.20
C ASP A 59 -2.37 2.02 15.11
N VAL A 60 -1.54 1.66 14.13
CA VAL A 60 -1.99 0.92 12.95
C VAL A 60 -1.05 -0.22 12.62
N VAL A 61 -1.63 -1.27 12.05
CA VAL A 61 -0.91 -2.38 11.44
C VAL A 61 -1.29 -2.40 9.96
N LEU A 62 -0.30 -2.19 9.10
CA LEU A 62 -0.48 -2.15 7.66
C LEU A 62 -0.13 -3.52 7.08
N LEU A 63 -1.08 -4.14 6.40
CA LEU A 63 -0.99 -5.52 5.93
C LEU A 63 -0.98 -5.57 4.41
N GLY A 64 0.08 -6.11 3.82
CA GLY A 64 0.20 -6.25 2.37
C GLY A 64 0.87 -7.56 1.99
N ASP A 65 0.73 -7.97 0.73
CA ASP A 65 1.26 -9.27 0.27
C ASP A 65 2.55 -9.17 -0.54
N SER A 66 3.09 -7.98 -0.76
CA SER A 66 4.39 -7.80 -1.38
C SER A 66 5.50 -7.94 -0.33
N VAL A 67 6.20 -9.05 -0.35
CA VAL A 67 7.35 -9.28 0.56
C VAL A 67 8.39 -8.17 0.40
N MET A 68 8.68 -7.80 -0.85
CA MET A 68 9.68 -6.76 -1.14
C MET A 68 9.32 -5.43 -0.48
N VAL A 69 8.10 -4.95 -0.68
CA VAL A 69 7.66 -3.66 -0.13
C VAL A 69 7.59 -3.71 1.40
N VAL A 70 7.07 -4.80 1.96
CA VAL A 70 7.01 -4.96 3.41
C VAL A 70 8.42 -4.93 4.02
N ASP A 71 9.37 -5.66 3.44
CA ASP A 71 10.74 -5.68 3.94
C ASP A 71 11.43 -4.32 3.81
N GLN A 72 11.24 -3.63 2.68
CA GLN A 72 11.79 -2.29 2.48
C GLN A 72 11.20 -1.30 3.49
N ALA A 73 9.90 -1.33 3.71
CA ALA A 73 9.23 -0.44 4.66
C ALA A 73 9.68 -0.70 6.10
N ARG A 74 9.94 -1.95 6.45
CA ARG A 74 10.43 -2.34 7.78
C ARG A 74 11.91 -2.10 7.99
N GLY A 75 12.65 -1.69 6.94
CA GLY A 75 14.09 -1.52 7.01
C GLY A 75 14.86 -2.83 7.07
N ARG A 76 14.26 -3.94 6.64
CA ARG A 76 14.88 -5.28 6.66
C ARG A 76 15.52 -5.68 5.35
N ALA A 77 15.26 -4.95 4.27
CA ALA A 77 15.86 -5.24 2.99
C ALA A 77 17.35 -4.93 3.01
N ARG A 78 18.18 -5.88 2.55
CA ARG A 78 19.63 -5.70 2.48
C ARG A 78 20.05 -4.61 1.51
N ARG A 79 19.32 -4.53 0.38
CA ARG A 79 19.62 -3.57 -0.68
C ARG A 79 18.31 -3.04 -1.21
N VAL A 80 18.22 -1.73 -1.32
CA VAL A 80 17.06 -1.05 -1.88
C VAL A 80 17.54 -0.30 -3.12
N LEU A 81 16.92 -0.58 -4.26
CA LEU A 81 17.24 0.12 -5.51
C LEU A 81 16.94 1.62 -5.34
N PRO A 82 17.72 2.50 -6.00
CA PRO A 82 17.53 3.94 -5.86
C PRO A 82 16.10 4.41 -6.10
N ARG A 83 15.38 3.80 -7.06
CA ARG A 83 14.00 4.19 -7.38
C ARG A 83 13.01 3.93 -6.24
N PHE A 84 13.34 3.02 -5.31
CA PHE A 84 12.49 2.73 -4.15
C PHE A 84 12.87 3.54 -2.91
N ARG A 85 14.05 4.15 -2.89
CA ARG A 85 14.50 4.95 -1.74
C ARG A 85 13.62 6.17 -1.51
N ASP A 86 13.09 6.76 -2.57
CA ASP A 86 12.15 7.87 -2.44
C ASP A 86 10.87 7.42 -1.74
N TYR A 87 10.34 6.26 -2.11
CA TYR A 87 9.18 5.69 -1.44
C TYR A 87 9.46 5.44 0.05
N GLN A 88 10.64 4.88 0.37
CA GLN A 88 11.03 4.68 1.77
C GLN A 88 11.06 5.99 2.54
N ALA A 89 11.67 7.03 1.97
CA ALA A 89 11.74 8.33 2.62
C ALA A 89 10.35 8.93 2.84
N ARG A 90 9.48 8.84 1.84
CA ARG A 90 8.09 9.29 1.96
C ARG A 90 7.34 8.53 3.04
N PHE A 91 7.57 7.22 3.14
CA PHE A 91 6.96 6.40 4.17
C PHE A 91 7.42 6.84 5.57
N GLN A 92 8.73 7.01 5.76
CA GLN A 92 9.28 7.47 7.03
C GLN A 92 8.67 8.81 7.44
N ASP A 93 8.60 9.76 6.51
CA ASP A 93 7.98 11.06 6.77
C ASP A 93 6.50 10.91 7.12
N ALA A 94 5.79 10.03 6.43
CA ALA A 94 4.36 9.83 6.62
C ALA A 94 4.02 9.14 7.95
N THR A 95 4.98 8.46 8.60
CA THR A 95 4.76 7.87 9.91
C THR A 95 4.76 8.89 11.04
N ALA A 96 5.24 10.11 10.78
CA ALA A 96 5.25 11.17 11.78
C ALA A 96 3.82 11.48 12.25
N GLY A 97 3.65 11.63 13.55
CA GLY A 97 2.34 11.89 14.15
C GLY A 97 1.56 10.63 14.52
N PHE A 98 2.00 9.46 14.10
CA PHE A 98 1.45 8.19 14.60
C PHE A 98 2.18 7.77 15.88
N ASP A 99 1.45 7.17 16.80
CA ASP A 99 2.05 6.59 18.00
C ASP A 99 2.80 5.30 17.67
N ARG A 100 2.25 4.51 16.74
CA ARG A 100 2.83 3.25 16.34
C ARG A 100 2.38 2.85 14.94
N VAL A 101 3.33 2.55 14.07
CA VAL A 101 3.07 2.02 12.73
C VAL A 101 3.82 0.72 12.58
N ARG A 102 3.11 -0.37 12.32
CA ARG A 102 3.70 -1.68 12.03
C ARG A 102 3.32 -2.07 10.61
N VAL A 103 4.26 -2.63 9.87
CA VAL A 103 4.02 -3.18 8.53
C VAL A 103 4.26 -4.68 8.61
N ARG A 104 3.29 -5.47 8.14
CA ARG A 104 3.38 -6.93 8.18
C ARG A 104 2.97 -7.55 6.86
N HIS A 105 3.62 -8.65 6.53
CA HIS A 105 3.24 -9.46 5.38
C HIS A 105 1.98 -10.28 5.69
N VAL A 106 1.09 -10.37 4.72
CA VAL A 106 -0.06 -11.25 4.73
C VAL A 106 -0.10 -12.01 3.40
N GLY A 107 -0.57 -13.26 3.41
CA GLY A 107 -0.73 -14.03 2.18
C GLY A 107 -1.79 -13.41 1.28
N ARG A 108 -1.62 -13.57 -0.05
CA ARG A 108 -2.53 -12.97 -1.04
C ARG A 108 -4.00 -13.34 -0.78
N ALA A 109 -4.27 -14.58 -0.41
CA ALA A 109 -5.63 -15.06 -0.15
C ALA A 109 -6.29 -14.38 1.06
N HIS A 110 -5.49 -13.79 1.94
CA HIS A 110 -5.94 -13.12 3.15
C HIS A 110 -5.82 -11.60 3.09
N ASN A 111 -5.44 -11.06 1.94
CA ASN A 111 -5.33 -9.61 1.76
C ASN A 111 -6.68 -9.05 1.30
N LEU A 112 -7.41 -8.42 2.22
CA LEU A 112 -8.74 -7.85 1.91
C LEU A 112 -8.66 -6.77 0.83
N ALA A 113 -7.59 -6.01 0.77
CA ALA A 113 -7.38 -5.02 -0.28
C ALA A 113 -7.13 -5.68 -1.64
N GLY A 114 -6.42 -6.80 -1.67
CA GLY A 114 -6.23 -7.58 -2.89
C GLY A 114 -7.55 -8.12 -3.43
N ILE A 115 -8.41 -8.61 -2.55
CA ILE A 115 -9.75 -9.07 -2.92
C ILE A 115 -10.57 -7.91 -3.49
N ALA A 116 -10.53 -6.75 -2.84
CA ALA A 116 -11.21 -5.55 -3.32
C ALA A 116 -10.68 -5.09 -4.68
N LEU A 117 -9.35 -5.14 -4.86
CA LEU A 117 -8.68 -4.70 -6.10
C LEU A 117 -9.06 -5.59 -7.30
N GLU A 118 -9.41 -6.85 -7.06
CA GLU A 118 -9.83 -7.76 -8.13
C GLU A 118 -11.25 -7.52 -8.62
N ARG A 119 -12.02 -6.64 -8.00
CA ARG A 119 -13.38 -6.33 -8.45
C ARG A 119 -13.35 -5.68 -9.82
N PRO A 120 -14.22 -6.13 -10.77
CA PRO A 120 -14.21 -5.61 -12.14
C PRO A 120 -14.38 -4.10 -12.23
N GLU A 121 -15.19 -3.49 -11.39
CA GLU A 121 -15.45 -2.05 -11.40
C GLU A 121 -14.21 -1.19 -11.16
N ILE A 122 -13.20 -1.71 -10.47
CA ILE A 122 -11.94 -0.98 -10.22
C ILE A 122 -11.13 -0.85 -11.52
N TRP A 123 -11.21 -1.85 -12.41
CA TRP A 123 -10.42 -1.89 -13.64
C TRP A 123 -11.13 -1.32 -14.87
N ARG A 124 -12.39 -0.94 -14.73
CA ARG A 124 -13.17 -0.39 -15.84
C ARG A 124 -12.94 1.11 -16.08
N GLY A 125 -12.05 1.70 -15.42
CA GLY A 125 -11.72 3.09 -15.63
C GLY A 125 -12.76 4.03 -15.18
#